data_59bbdedd50e8165cb9857e366c90ddfc
#
_entry.id   59bbdedd50e8165cb9857e366c90ddfc
#
_cell.length_a   1.000
_cell.length_b   1.000
_cell.length_c   1.000
_cell.angle_alpha   90.00
_cell.angle_beta   90.00
_cell.angle_gamma   90.00
#
_symmetry.space_group_name_H-M   'P 1'
#
loop_
_entity.id
_entity.type
_entity.pdbx_description
1 polymer ?
#
loop_
_entity_poly.entity_id
_entity_poly.type
_entity_poly.pdbx_seq_one_letter_code
_entity_poly.pdbx_strand_id
1 'polypeptide(L)'
;DEAFIDPTPEESLTPLAGTDEAPNLIVFRSLGKFFGLAGARVGFLFAAPDLLARMADAMGPWAVAGPSRELARQALQDLGWQAATRAALSAAGQRLHDMLQDLGEVRSTALFSTLTIHQSGECHEFLARRGILVRRFEQQPLLRFGLPGCETDWQRLQTAITAWKTA
;
A
#
# COMPACT_ATOMS: atom_id res chain seq x y z
N ASP A 1 -7.10 -8.09 5.63
CA ASP A 1 -5.96 -7.19 5.91
C ASP A 1 -6.18 -5.88 5.15
N GLU A 2 -6.30 -4.79 5.88
CA GLU A 2 -6.55 -3.45 5.38
C GLU A 2 -5.28 -2.55 5.46
N ALA A 3 -4.09 -3.12 5.31
CA ALA A 3 -2.85 -2.34 5.34
C ALA A 3 -2.76 -1.25 4.24
N PHE A 4 -3.62 -1.30 3.22
CA PHE A 4 -3.65 -0.38 2.09
C PHE A 4 -4.96 0.44 1.99
N ILE A 5 -5.84 0.38 2.99
CA ILE A 5 -7.19 0.97 2.92
C ILE A 5 -7.23 2.50 3.14
N ASP A 6 -6.21 3.07 3.80
CA ASP A 6 -6.24 4.48 4.22
C ASP A 6 -6.43 5.51 3.08
N PRO A 7 -6.05 5.25 1.82
CA PRO A 7 -6.42 6.10 0.69
C PRO A 7 -7.91 6.13 0.37
N THR A 8 -8.63 5.02 0.63
CA THR A 8 -10.07 4.84 0.36
C THR A 8 -10.80 4.36 1.63
N PRO A 9 -10.81 5.15 2.71
CA PRO A 9 -11.31 4.73 4.02
C PRO A 9 -12.81 4.37 4.02
N GLU A 10 -13.57 4.84 3.05
CA GLU A 10 -14.98 4.51 2.84
C GLU A 10 -15.22 3.04 2.48
N GLU A 11 -14.21 2.36 1.94
CA GLU A 11 -14.26 0.92 1.62
C GLU A 11 -13.88 0.02 2.80
N SER A 12 -13.52 0.61 3.96
CA SER A 12 -13.08 -0.13 5.13
C SER A 12 -14.20 -0.97 5.75
N LEU A 13 -13.88 -2.21 6.06
CA LEU A 13 -14.74 -3.11 6.83
C LEU A 13 -14.55 -2.95 8.35
N THR A 14 -13.64 -2.08 8.79
CA THR A 14 -13.37 -1.83 10.22
C THR A 14 -14.65 -1.56 11.02
N PRO A 15 -15.65 -0.76 10.53
CA PRO A 15 -16.88 -0.51 11.27
C PRO A 15 -17.75 -1.75 11.55
N LEU A 16 -17.58 -2.81 10.75
CA LEU A 16 -18.32 -4.05 10.88
C LEU A 16 -17.64 -5.06 11.82
N ALA A 17 -16.35 -4.86 12.14
CA ALA A 17 -15.59 -5.82 12.93
C ALA A 17 -16.14 -5.95 14.35
N GLY A 18 -16.54 -7.18 14.73
CA GLY A 18 -17.09 -7.50 16.05
C GLY A 18 -18.53 -7.06 16.28
N THR A 19 -19.27 -6.67 15.23
CA THR A 19 -20.71 -6.43 15.29
C THR A 19 -21.50 -7.75 15.12
N ASP A 20 -22.79 -7.73 15.43
CA ASP A 20 -23.69 -8.89 15.22
C ASP A 20 -23.80 -9.30 13.74
N GLU A 21 -23.61 -8.37 12.83
CA GLU A 21 -23.61 -8.61 11.38
C GLU A 21 -22.36 -9.37 10.90
N ALA A 22 -21.22 -9.18 11.59
CA ALA A 22 -19.95 -9.78 11.22
C ALA A 22 -19.14 -10.25 12.46
N PRO A 23 -19.67 -11.18 13.26
CA PRO A 23 -19.09 -11.54 14.56
C PRO A 23 -17.69 -12.18 14.45
N ASN A 24 -17.38 -12.79 13.31
CA ASN A 24 -16.10 -13.45 13.05
C ASN A 24 -15.14 -12.60 12.20
N LEU A 25 -15.51 -11.35 11.88
CA LEU A 25 -14.66 -10.48 11.09
C LEU A 25 -13.49 -9.97 11.93
N ILE A 26 -12.28 -10.17 11.40
CA ILE A 26 -11.04 -9.68 11.96
C ILE A 26 -10.40 -8.74 10.93
N VAL A 27 -10.18 -7.49 11.30
CA VAL A 27 -9.54 -6.50 10.43
C VAL A 27 -8.19 -6.10 11.01
N PHE A 28 -7.16 -6.14 10.17
CA PHE A 28 -5.82 -5.65 10.49
C PHE A 28 -5.55 -4.35 9.76
N ARG A 29 -5.05 -3.33 10.47
CA ARG A 29 -4.57 -2.07 9.89
C ARG A 29 -3.18 -1.74 10.38
N SER A 30 -2.43 -0.95 9.61
CA SER A 30 -1.09 -0.53 10.01
C SER A 30 -0.76 0.87 9.52
N LEU A 31 0.18 1.53 10.21
CA LEU A 31 0.70 2.84 9.81
C LEU A 31 1.89 2.74 8.84
N GLY A 32 2.20 1.53 8.38
CA GLY A 32 3.42 1.28 7.60
C GLY A 32 3.33 1.63 6.11
N LYS A 33 2.14 1.90 5.58
CA LYS A 33 1.90 2.16 4.15
C LYS A 33 1.54 3.63 3.91
N PHE A 34 0.27 3.97 4.02
CA PHE A 34 -0.22 5.34 3.79
C PHE A 34 0.52 6.38 4.63
N PHE A 35 0.71 6.12 5.92
CA PHE A 35 1.39 7.04 6.82
C PHE A 35 2.93 7.02 6.71
N GLY A 36 3.53 6.10 5.96
CA GLY A 36 4.98 6.00 5.83
C GLY A 36 5.73 5.58 7.11
N LEU A 37 5.03 5.15 8.15
CA LEU A 37 5.55 4.90 9.49
C LEU A 37 5.86 3.40 9.74
N ALA A 38 6.37 2.69 8.74
CA ALA A 38 6.72 1.28 8.87
C ALA A 38 7.71 0.99 10.01
N GLY A 39 8.63 1.91 10.29
CA GLY A 39 9.60 1.82 11.38
C GLY A 39 9.01 1.99 12.78
N ALA A 40 7.84 2.59 12.93
CA ALA A 40 7.17 2.77 14.21
C ALA A 40 6.64 1.46 14.81
N ARG A 41 6.49 0.39 14.02
CA ARG A 41 6.00 -0.93 14.42
C ARG A 41 4.65 -0.89 15.12
N VAL A 42 3.72 -0.10 14.60
CA VAL A 42 2.34 0.03 15.11
C VAL A 42 1.36 -0.57 14.11
N GLY A 43 0.49 -1.42 14.62
CA GLY A 43 -0.65 -1.97 13.91
C GLY A 43 -1.88 -1.99 14.81
N PHE A 44 -3.03 -2.20 14.21
CA PHE A 44 -4.33 -2.25 14.88
C PHE A 44 -5.05 -3.53 14.50
N LEU A 45 -5.71 -4.11 15.48
CA LEU A 45 -6.61 -5.25 15.33
C LEU A 45 -8.02 -4.80 15.73
N PHE A 46 -8.98 -5.05 14.86
CA PHE A 46 -10.40 -4.84 15.10
C PHE A 46 -11.10 -6.20 14.98
N ALA A 47 -11.84 -6.59 16.01
CA ALA A 47 -12.52 -7.88 16.09
C ALA A 47 -13.53 -7.88 17.22
N ALA A 48 -14.21 -9.03 17.44
CA ALA A 48 -15.09 -9.22 18.58
C ALA A 48 -14.35 -9.02 19.93
N PRO A 49 -15.01 -8.45 20.95
CA PRO A 49 -14.39 -8.10 22.23
C PRO A 49 -13.66 -9.25 22.92
N ASP A 50 -14.19 -10.46 22.87
CA ASP A 50 -13.59 -11.65 23.50
C ASP A 50 -12.23 -12.01 22.85
N LEU A 51 -12.12 -11.86 21.52
CA LEU A 51 -10.87 -12.08 20.83
C LEU A 51 -9.85 -10.98 21.19
N LEU A 52 -10.30 -9.72 21.24
CA LEU A 52 -9.43 -8.59 21.62
C LEU A 52 -8.90 -8.75 23.06
N ALA A 53 -9.73 -9.19 24.00
CA ALA A 53 -9.29 -9.46 25.38
C ALA A 53 -8.19 -10.54 25.42
N ARG A 54 -8.40 -11.66 24.75
CA ARG A 54 -7.41 -12.75 24.66
C ARG A 54 -6.09 -12.28 24.02
N MET A 55 -6.16 -11.45 22.99
CA MET A 55 -4.97 -10.89 22.34
C MET A 55 -4.24 -9.91 23.26
N ALA A 56 -4.98 -9.07 23.99
CA ALA A 56 -4.40 -8.13 24.96
C ALA A 56 -3.64 -8.88 26.08
N ASP A 57 -4.26 -9.93 26.63
CA ASP A 57 -3.63 -10.79 27.65
C ASP A 57 -2.35 -11.46 27.15
N ALA A 58 -2.38 -11.97 25.91
CA ALA A 58 -1.22 -12.62 25.30
C ALA A 58 -0.06 -11.66 25.00
N MET A 59 -0.37 -10.40 24.60
CA MET A 59 0.64 -9.39 24.31
C MET A 59 1.21 -8.70 25.55
N GLY A 60 0.46 -8.69 26.64
CA GLY A 60 0.85 -8.00 27.87
C GLY A 60 0.84 -6.46 27.76
N PRO A 61 1.25 -5.76 28.85
CA PRO A 61 1.08 -4.30 28.96
C PRO A 61 2.00 -3.46 28.07
N TRP A 62 3.04 -4.04 27.50
CA TRP A 62 4.08 -3.32 26.75
C TRP A 62 4.09 -3.66 25.25
N ALA A 63 2.93 -3.98 24.68
CA ALA A 63 2.78 -4.39 23.28
C ALA A 63 3.30 -3.32 22.29
N VAL A 64 3.20 -2.03 22.63
CA VAL A 64 3.67 -0.93 21.79
C VAL A 64 4.48 0.07 22.62
N ALA A 65 5.67 0.42 22.15
CA ALA A 65 6.55 1.39 22.81
C ALA A 65 5.91 2.78 22.91
N GLY A 66 6.18 3.50 24.01
CA GLY A 66 5.61 4.84 24.26
C GLY A 66 5.84 5.84 23.12
N PRO A 67 7.05 6.01 22.58
CA PRO A 67 7.30 6.90 21.43
C PRO A 67 6.49 6.52 20.20
N SER A 68 6.35 5.22 19.91
CA SER A 68 5.57 4.71 18.77
C SER A 68 4.07 5.00 18.93
N ARG A 69 3.55 4.91 20.16
CA ARG A 69 2.15 5.27 20.48
C ARG A 69 1.88 6.75 20.24
N GLU A 70 2.80 7.62 20.69
CA GLU A 70 2.65 9.06 20.52
C GLU A 70 2.72 9.46 19.03
N LEU A 71 3.67 8.88 18.28
CA LEU A 71 3.77 9.09 16.84
C LEU A 71 2.49 8.62 16.11
N ALA A 72 1.95 7.47 16.49
CA ALA A 72 0.71 6.95 15.95
C ALA A 72 -0.48 7.90 16.24
N ARG A 73 -0.58 8.40 17.46
CA ARG A 73 -1.63 9.35 17.87
C ARG A 73 -1.58 10.62 17.03
N GLN A 74 -0.40 11.21 16.85
CA GLN A 74 -0.22 12.42 16.04
C GLN A 74 -0.61 12.16 14.59
N ALA A 75 -0.13 11.08 13.98
CA ALA A 75 -0.44 10.73 12.59
C ALA A 75 -1.94 10.54 12.36
N LEU A 76 -2.63 9.86 13.28
CA LEU A 76 -4.08 9.62 13.19
C LEU A 76 -4.92 10.89 13.41
N GLN A 77 -4.41 11.89 14.13
CA GLN A 77 -5.10 13.15 14.38
C GLN A 77 -4.85 14.21 13.31
N ASP A 78 -3.83 14.07 12.48
CA ASP A 78 -3.52 15.02 11.40
C ASP A 78 -4.40 14.79 10.17
N LEU A 79 -5.67 15.20 10.30
CA LEU A 79 -6.66 15.04 9.21
C LEU A 79 -6.32 15.89 7.99
N GLY A 80 -5.64 17.04 8.19
CA GLY A 80 -5.20 17.91 7.09
C GLY A 80 -4.16 17.23 6.20
N TRP A 81 -3.13 16.67 6.83
CA TRP A 81 -2.12 15.88 6.12
C TRP A 81 -2.72 14.66 5.42
N GLN A 82 -3.63 13.94 6.09
CA GLN A 82 -4.29 12.77 5.50
C GLN A 82 -5.08 13.13 4.24
N ALA A 83 -5.86 14.23 4.27
CA ALA A 83 -6.63 14.68 3.11
C ALA A 83 -5.71 15.08 1.94
N ALA A 84 -4.67 15.87 2.20
CA ALA A 84 -3.69 16.28 1.20
C ALA A 84 -2.94 15.06 0.61
N THR A 85 -2.57 14.11 1.46
CA THR A 85 -1.86 12.89 1.03
C THR A 85 -2.76 11.99 0.17
N ARG A 86 -4.05 11.81 0.51
CA ARG A 86 -5.00 11.07 -0.34
C ARG A 86 -5.08 11.68 -1.74
N ALA A 87 -5.24 12.99 -1.83
CA ALA A 87 -5.31 13.68 -3.12
C ALA A 87 -4.02 13.49 -3.94
N ALA A 88 -2.85 13.65 -3.31
CA ALA A 88 -1.56 13.48 -3.97
C ALA A 88 -1.33 12.03 -4.44
N LEU A 89 -1.66 11.04 -3.61
CA LEU A 89 -1.53 9.63 -3.96
C LEU A 89 -2.50 9.21 -5.08
N SER A 90 -3.73 9.72 -5.07
CA SER A 90 -4.69 9.47 -6.14
C SER A 90 -4.19 10.00 -7.49
N ALA A 91 -3.67 11.23 -7.53
CA ALA A 91 -3.09 11.81 -8.73
C ALA A 91 -1.86 11.04 -9.22
N ALA A 92 -0.97 10.64 -8.31
CA ALA A 92 0.22 9.85 -8.62
C ALA A 92 -0.14 8.43 -9.10
N GLY A 93 -1.13 7.80 -8.48
CA GLY A 93 -1.64 6.49 -8.89
C GLY A 93 -2.23 6.53 -10.31
N GLN A 94 -3.01 7.57 -10.63
CA GLN A 94 -3.54 7.78 -11.99
C GLN A 94 -2.41 7.98 -13.00
N ARG A 95 -1.42 8.82 -12.68
CA ARG A 95 -0.23 9.04 -13.54
C ARG A 95 0.50 7.73 -13.83
N LEU A 96 0.66 6.88 -12.83
CA LEU A 96 1.30 5.57 -13.01
C LEU A 96 0.46 4.63 -13.87
N HIS A 97 -0.86 4.61 -13.66
CA HIS A 97 -1.79 3.86 -14.48
C HIS A 97 -1.67 4.24 -15.96
N ASP A 98 -1.77 5.53 -16.26
CA ASP A 98 -1.72 6.08 -17.63
C ASP A 98 -0.40 5.75 -18.34
N MET A 99 0.69 5.69 -17.57
CA MET A 99 2.02 5.32 -18.08
C MET A 99 2.12 3.85 -18.47
N LEU A 100 1.40 2.96 -17.78
CA LEU A 100 1.51 1.51 -17.92
C LEU A 100 0.42 0.89 -18.82
N GLN A 101 -0.73 1.55 -19.02
CA GLN A 101 -1.93 0.96 -19.64
C GLN A 101 -1.70 0.41 -21.06
N ASP A 102 -0.76 0.98 -21.82
CA ASP A 102 -0.46 0.50 -23.19
C ASP A 102 0.42 -0.76 -23.22
N LEU A 103 0.92 -1.22 -22.08
CA LEU A 103 1.78 -2.41 -21.99
C LEU A 103 1.00 -3.71 -21.76
N GLY A 104 -0.19 -3.62 -21.17
CA GLY A 104 -1.02 -4.77 -20.81
C GLY A 104 -2.15 -4.38 -19.87
N GLU A 105 -2.74 -5.39 -19.20
CA GLU A 105 -3.80 -5.14 -18.22
C GLU A 105 -3.22 -4.50 -16.95
N VAL A 106 -3.70 -3.30 -16.62
CA VAL A 106 -3.26 -2.56 -15.42
C VAL A 106 -4.38 -2.50 -14.40
N ARG A 107 -4.08 -2.85 -13.15
CA ARG A 107 -4.93 -2.64 -11.99
C ARG A 107 -4.19 -1.75 -11.00
N SER A 108 -4.81 -0.64 -10.61
CA SER A 108 -4.17 0.39 -9.79
C SER A 108 -4.87 0.56 -8.45
N THR A 109 -4.06 0.83 -7.44
CA THR A 109 -4.47 1.44 -6.18
C THR A 109 -3.80 2.81 -6.08
N ALA A 110 -4.13 3.60 -5.06
CA ALA A 110 -3.44 4.86 -4.82
C ALA A 110 -1.95 4.70 -4.45
N LEU A 111 -1.48 3.50 -4.10
CA LEU A 111 -0.12 3.26 -3.61
C LEU A 111 0.77 2.45 -4.57
N PHE A 112 0.18 1.75 -5.50
CA PHE A 112 0.90 0.94 -6.50
C PHE A 112 -0.01 0.55 -7.66
N SER A 113 0.59 0.17 -8.78
CA SER A 113 -0.09 -0.47 -9.91
C SER A 113 0.47 -1.85 -10.16
N THR A 114 -0.39 -2.77 -10.57
CA THR A 114 0.01 -4.08 -11.09
C THR A 114 -0.20 -4.12 -12.59
N LEU A 115 0.77 -4.67 -13.30
CA LEU A 115 0.75 -4.86 -14.74
C LEU A 115 0.82 -6.35 -15.05
N THR A 116 -0.19 -6.88 -15.74
CA THR A 116 -0.17 -8.23 -16.30
C THR A 116 0.38 -8.17 -17.72
N ILE A 117 1.53 -8.82 -17.94
CA ILE A 117 2.23 -8.85 -19.22
C ILE A 117 2.94 -10.20 -19.41
N HIS A 118 2.80 -10.84 -20.58
CA HIS A 118 3.42 -12.17 -20.86
C HIS A 118 4.94 -12.18 -20.64
N GLN A 119 5.62 -11.12 -21.06
CA GLN A 119 7.07 -10.95 -20.95
C GLN A 119 7.49 -10.35 -19.60
N SER A 120 6.78 -10.69 -18.50
CA SER A 120 7.02 -10.08 -17.18
C SER A 120 8.46 -10.28 -16.68
N GLY A 121 9.10 -11.42 -16.99
CA GLY A 121 10.49 -11.69 -16.65
C GLY A 121 11.47 -10.78 -17.38
N GLU A 122 11.31 -10.67 -18.70
CA GLU A 122 12.15 -9.84 -19.55
C GLU A 122 11.98 -8.35 -19.23
N CYS A 123 10.73 -7.91 -19.01
CA CYS A 123 10.43 -6.55 -18.61
C CYS A 123 11.04 -6.21 -17.25
N HIS A 124 10.96 -7.12 -16.29
CA HIS A 124 11.59 -6.96 -14.98
C HIS A 124 13.11 -6.77 -15.11
N GLU A 125 13.79 -7.65 -15.87
CA GLU A 125 15.24 -7.54 -16.07
C GLU A 125 15.63 -6.27 -16.83
N PHE A 126 14.85 -5.90 -17.85
CA PHE A 126 15.07 -4.67 -18.60
C PHE A 126 15.03 -3.42 -17.71
N LEU A 127 14.05 -3.35 -16.81
CA LEU A 127 13.91 -2.27 -15.84
C LEU A 127 15.01 -2.31 -14.78
N ALA A 128 15.34 -3.51 -14.26
CA ALA A 128 16.39 -3.68 -13.25
C ALA A 128 17.76 -3.22 -13.75
N ARG A 129 18.13 -3.53 -15.01
CA ARG A 129 19.36 -3.04 -15.65
C ARG A 129 19.43 -1.50 -15.79
N ARG A 130 18.29 -0.81 -15.67
CA ARG A 130 18.15 0.65 -15.65
C ARG A 130 17.99 1.23 -14.25
N GLY A 131 18.25 0.42 -13.22
CA GLY A 131 18.13 0.82 -11.82
C GLY A 131 16.68 1.02 -11.36
N ILE A 132 15.71 0.40 -12.03
CA ILE A 132 14.29 0.44 -11.66
C ILE A 132 13.89 -0.94 -11.17
N LEU A 133 13.71 -1.07 -9.85
CA LEU A 133 13.32 -2.32 -9.23
C LEU A 133 11.80 -2.35 -9.03
N VAL A 134 11.13 -3.24 -9.75
CA VAL A 134 9.71 -3.58 -9.57
C VAL A 134 9.58 -4.96 -8.95
N ARG A 135 8.45 -5.25 -8.29
CA ARG A 135 8.21 -6.59 -7.77
C ARG A 135 7.69 -7.49 -8.87
N ARG A 136 8.39 -8.60 -9.13
CA ARG A 136 7.93 -9.69 -9.99
C ARG A 136 7.26 -10.77 -9.14
N PHE A 137 6.19 -11.38 -9.67
CA PHE A 137 5.53 -12.55 -9.12
C PHE A 137 5.87 -13.75 -10.00
N GLU A 138 6.72 -14.66 -9.50
CA GLU A 138 7.31 -15.74 -10.31
C GLU A 138 6.27 -16.72 -10.89
N GLN A 139 5.16 -16.91 -10.17
CA GLN A 139 4.09 -17.84 -10.57
C GLN A 139 3.01 -17.19 -11.44
N GLN A 140 3.14 -15.91 -11.77
CA GLN A 140 2.16 -15.14 -12.52
C GLN A 140 2.86 -14.17 -13.48
N PRO A 141 2.28 -13.85 -14.64
CA PRO A 141 2.81 -12.86 -15.57
C PRO A 141 2.55 -11.44 -15.06
N LEU A 142 2.95 -11.16 -13.82
CA LEU A 142 2.55 -9.98 -13.07
C LEU A 142 3.78 -9.23 -12.52
N LEU A 143 3.78 -7.91 -12.74
CA LEU A 143 4.71 -6.97 -12.14
C LEU A 143 3.94 -5.98 -11.24
N ARG A 144 4.50 -5.57 -10.10
CA ARG A 144 3.96 -4.50 -9.28
C ARG A 144 4.94 -3.33 -9.22
N PHE A 145 4.45 -2.17 -9.61
CA PHE A 145 5.14 -0.90 -9.61
C PHE A 145 4.71 -0.08 -8.40
N GLY A 146 5.65 0.38 -7.58
CA GLY A 146 5.41 1.42 -6.60
C GLY A 146 5.43 2.79 -7.24
N LEU A 147 4.95 3.81 -6.52
CA LEU A 147 5.02 5.19 -6.98
C LEU A 147 6.46 5.70 -6.92
N PRO A 148 6.97 6.36 -7.97
CA PRO A 148 8.24 7.10 -7.91
C PRO A 148 8.23 8.20 -6.86
N GLY A 149 9.36 8.39 -6.16
CA GLY A 149 9.45 9.32 -5.04
C GLY A 149 9.64 10.79 -5.43
N CYS A 150 10.18 11.06 -6.62
CA CYS A 150 10.44 12.41 -7.11
C CYS A 150 10.28 12.50 -8.64
N GLU A 151 10.23 13.70 -9.19
CA GLU A 151 9.99 13.90 -10.62
C GLU A 151 11.10 13.28 -11.49
N THR A 152 12.34 13.29 -11.03
CA THR A 152 13.46 12.63 -11.73
C THR A 152 13.22 11.12 -11.86
N ASP A 153 12.66 10.48 -10.83
CA ASP A 153 12.34 9.05 -10.87
C ASP A 153 11.15 8.78 -11.81
N TRP A 154 10.16 9.67 -11.86
CA TRP A 154 9.08 9.61 -12.82
C TRP A 154 9.58 9.66 -14.27
N GLN A 155 10.47 10.60 -14.57
CA GLN A 155 11.07 10.75 -15.90
C GLN A 155 11.92 9.53 -16.29
N ARG A 156 12.67 8.98 -15.33
CA ARG A 156 13.45 7.76 -15.53
C ARG A 156 12.56 6.56 -15.85
N LEU A 157 11.46 6.40 -15.11
CA LEU A 157 10.48 5.34 -15.36
C LEU A 157 9.83 5.52 -16.75
N GLN A 158 9.39 6.75 -17.09
CA GLN A 158 8.78 7.06 -18.38
C GLN A 158 9.72 6.72 -19.55
N THR A 159 10.98 7.11 -19.45
CA THR A 159 12.00 6.81 -20.46
C THR A 159 12.19 5.30 -20.63
N ALA A 160 12.27 4.58 -19.52
CA ALA A 160 12.43 3.13 -19.55
C ALA A 160 11.20 2.42 -20.16
N ILE A 161 9.98 2.83 -19.81
CA ILE A 161 8.75 2.30 -20.39
C ILE A 161 8.66 2.57 -21.90
N THR A 162 8.99 3.77 -22.31
CA THR A 162 9.04 4.13 -23.76
C THR A 162 10.04 3.26 -24.51
N ALA A 163 11.23 3.07 -23.96
CA ALA A 163 12.25 2.22 -24.56
C ALA A 163 11.86 0.72 -24.58
N TRP A 164 11.10 0.25 -23.59
CA TRP A 164 10.57 -1.12 -23.56
C TRP A 164 9.56 -1.38 -24.69
N LYS A 165 8.68 -0.40 -25.00
CA LYS A 165 7.71 -0.51 -26.10
C LYS A 165 8.35 -0.68 -27.50
N THR A 166 9.60 -0.29 -27.64
CA THR A 166 10.33 -0.31 -28.91
C THR A 166 11.39 -1.40 -28.99
N ALA A 167 11.55 -2.21 -27.95
CA ALA A 167 12.54 -3.30 -27.87
C ALA A 167 11.93 -4.62 -28.32
#